data_75b91146eae5ca87be62ad72c28a220f
#
_entry.id   75b91146eae5ca87be62ad72c28a220f
#
_cell.length_a   1.000
_cell.length_b   1.000
_cell.length_c   1.000
_cell.angle_alpha   90.00
_cell.angle_beta   90.00
_cell.angle_gamma   90.00
#
_symmetry.space_group_name_H-M   'P 1'
#
loop_
_entity.id
_entity.type
_entity.pdbx_description
1 polymer ?
#
loop_
_entity_poly.entity_id
_entity_poly.type
_entity_poly.pdbx_seq_one_letter_code
_entity_poly.pdbx_strand_id
1 'polypeptide(L)'
;MSTPWHDLAEKTIGPDDTIVKTYSCRFEKQNGYLCLGRNKMVFISVKGFLKKSYDVLLDAPYADIDEVKLAGRYKIDIIRKGTTQSIETSDISAKILVEGIQDVIKSSSAHVEISGL
;
A
#
# COMPACT_ATOMS: atom_id res chain seq x y z
N MET A 1 20.29 -4.31 -9.59
CA MET A 1 19.29 -4.68 -10.61
C MET A 1 17.90 -4.57 -9.99
N SER A 2 17.06 -3.76 -10.55
CA SER A 2 15.71 -3.57 -10.02
C SER A 2 14.79 -4.70 -10.50
N THR A 3 13.74 -4.94 -9.71
CA THR A 3 12.74 -5.96 -10.07
C THR A 3 11.62 -5.30 -10.88
N PRO A 4 10.94 -6.06 -11.76
CA PRO A 4 9.86 -5.48 -12.59
C PRO A 4 8.75 -4.79 -11.77
N TRP A 5 8.34 -5.38 -10.64
CA TRP A 5 7.29 -4.77 -9.82
C TRP A 5 7.77 -3.46 -9.19
N HIS A 6 9.04 -3.40 -8.81
CA HIS A 6 9.62 -2.19 -8.21
C HIS A 6 9.73 -1.08 -9.25
N ASP A 7 10.13 -1.42 -10.47
CA ASP A 7 10.20 -0.45 -11.57
C ASP A 7 8.81 0.14 -11.87
N LEU A 8 7.80 -0.72 -11.91
CA LEU A 8 6.42 -0.26 -12.13
C LEU A 8 5.94 0.64 -10.99
N ALA A 9 6.27 0.29 -9.75
CA ALA A 9 5.92 1.10 -8.59
C ALA A 9 6.59 2.47 -8.65
N GLU A 10 7.88 2.53 -8.97
CA GLU A 10 8.59 3.80 -9.10
C GLU A 10 8.01 4.68 -10.20
N LYS A 11 7.66 4.08 -11.32
CA LYS A 11 7.04 4.80 -12.43
C LYS A 11 5.68 5.35 -12.03
N THR A 12 4.89 4.57 -11.29
CA THR A 12 3.54 4.96 -10.85
C THR A 12 3.60 6.08 -9.81
N ILE A 13 4.56 5.99 -8.90
CA ILE A 13 4.77 7.02 -7.87
C ILE A 13 5.23 8.33 -8.49
N GLY A 14 6.03 8.26 -9.54
CA GLY A 14 6.45 9.44 -10.29
C GLY A 14 7.83 9.95 -9.92
N PRO A 15 8.39 10.87 -10.75
CA PRO A 15 9.77 11.34 -10.58
C PRO A 15 9.97 12.24 -9.38
N ASP A 16 8.91 12.84 -8.85
CA ASP A 16 9.00 13.77 -7.72
C ASP A 16 8.79 13.10 -6.37
N ASP A 17 8.73 11.78 -6.35
CA ASP A 17 8.52 11.01 -5.14
C ASP A 17 9.46 9.81 -5.11
N THR A 18 9.57 9.20 -3.95
CA THR A 18 10.49 8.07 -3.72
C THR A 18 9.77 7.01 -2.89
N ILE A 19 9.98 5.75 -3.21
CA ILE A 19 9.47 4.65 -2.38
C ILE A 19 10.23 4.64 -1.07
N VAL A 20 9.52 4.80 0.03
CA VAL A 20 10.08 4.85 1.39
C VAL A 20 10.04 3.49 2.05
N LYS A 21 8.94 2.76 1.88
CA LYS A 21 8.72 1.44 2.49
C LYS A 21 7.99 0.53 1.50
N THR A 22 8.26 -0.77 1.61
CA THR A 22 7.62 -1.79 0.78
C THR A 22 7.22 -2.97 1.65
N TYR A 23 6.03 -3.49 1.44
CA TYR A 23 5.50 -4.64 2.18
C TYR A 23 4.96 -5.69 1.23
N SER A 24 5.32 -6.95 1.45
CA SER A 24 4.68 -8.08 0.76
C SER A 24 3.35 -8.35 1.45
N CYS A 25 2.26 -8.33 0.69
CA CYS A 25 0.93 -8.50 1.25
C CYS A 25 -0.08 -8.85 0.15
N ARG A 26 -1.36 -8.87 0.51
CA ARG A 26 -2.45 -9.15 -0.43
C ARG A 26 -3.42 -7.98 -0.43
N PHE A 27 -3.77 -7.52 -1.61
CA PHE A 27 -4.76 -6.47 -1.80
C PHE A 27 -5.97 -7.06 -2.53
N GLU A 28 -7.15 -7.00 -1.89
CA GLU A 28 -8.36 -7.60 -2.46
C GLU A 28 -8.11 -9.03 -2.94
N LYS A 29 -7.45 -9.82 -2.09
CA LYS A 29 -7.12 -11.23 -2.31
C LYS A 29 -6.10 -11.49 -3.41
N GLN A 30 -5.39 -10.46 -3.88
CA GLN A 30 -4.33 -10.63 -4.87
C GLN A 30 -2.98 -10.37 -4.26
N ASN A 31 -2.05 -11.30 -4.47
CA ASN A 31 -0.68 -11.19 -3.94
C ASN A 31 0.08 -10.09 -4.65
N GLY A 32 0.96 -9.44 -3.91
CA GLY A 32 1.81 -8.41 -4.48
C GLY A 32 2.55 -7.61 -3.42
N TYR A 33 2.83 -6.36 -3.75
CA TYR A 33 3.62 -5.47 -2.89
C TYR A 33 2.93 -4.13 -2.72
N LEU A 34 2.81 -3.72 -1.47
CA LEU A 34 2.36 -2.36 -1.14
C LEU A 34 3.60 -1.48 -1.02
N CYS A 35 3.68 -0.47 -1.87
CA CYS A 35 4.80 0.46 -1.92
C CYS A 35 4.35 1.82 -1.42
N LEU A 36 5.01 2.33 -0.39
CA LEU A 36 4.68 3.62 0.20
C LEU A 36 5.67 4.67 -0.30
N GLY A 37 5.18 5.61 -1.10
CA GLY A 37 5.90 6.82 -1.43
C GLY A 37 5.67 7.86 -0.34
N ARG A 38 6.22 9.05 -0.51
CA ARG A 38 6.02 10.14 0.43
C ARG A 38 4.62 10.73 0.34
N ASN A 39 4.02 10.71 -0.85
CA ASN A 39 2.75 11.37 -1.12
C ASN A 39 1.61 10.42 -1.51
N LYS A 40 1.92 9.16 -1.80
CA LYS A 40 0.91 8.19 -2.19
C LYS A 40 1.33 6.76 -1.87
N MET A 41 0.35 5.88 -1.83
CA MET A 41 0.61 4.44 -1.76
C MET A 41 0.19 3.79 -3.07
N VAL A 42 0.94 2.77 -3.46
CA VAL A 42 0.73 2.02 -4.70
C VAL A 42 0.79 0.53 -4.36
N PHE A 43 -0.14 -0.24 -4.91
CA PHE A 43 -0.07 -1.70 -4.80
C PHE A 43 0.14 -2.31 -6.18
N ILE A 44 1.16 -3.14 -6.28
CA ILE A 44 1.50 -3.85 -7.52
C ILE A 44 1.19 -5.32 -7.31
N SER A 45 0.25 -5.86 -8.09
CA SER A 45 -0.03 -7.29 -8.04
C SER A 45 0.99 -8.06 -8.87
N VAL A 46 1.29 -9.28 -8.42
CA VAL A 46 2.17 -10.20 -9.14
C VAL A 46 1.38 -11.46 -9.42
N LYS A 47 1.16 -11.76 -10.70
CA LYS A 47 0.40 -12.94 -11.15
C LYS A 47 1.22 -13.79 -12.09
N GLY A 48 0.85 -15.06 -12.18
CA GLY A 48 1.46 -15.99 -13.11
C GLY A 48 2.50 -16.88 -12.48
N PHE A 49 2.76 -18.01 -13.12
CA PHE A 49 3.70 -19.03 -12.63
C PHE A 49 5.00 -19.04 -13.44
N LEU A 50 4.92 -19.31 -14.72
CA LEU A 50 6.09 -19.33 -15.59
C LEU A 50 6.38 -17.95 -16.17
N LYS A 51 5.34 -17.24 -16.55
CA LYS A 51 5.45 -15.88 -17.06
C LYS A 51 4.65 -14.96 -16.14
N LYS A 52 5.35 -14.11 -15.40
CA LYS A 52 4.72 -13.22 -14.44
C LYS A 52 4.20 -11.96 -15.09
N SER A 53 3.06 -11.50 -14.63
CA SER A 53 2.51 -10.20 -15.02
C SER A 53 2.34 -9.32 -13.78
N TYR A 54 2.41 -8.01 -13.98
CA TYR A 54 2.39 -7.02 -12.91
C TYR A 54 1.37 -5.95 -13.24
N ASP A 55 0.46 -5.69 -12.30
CA ASP A 55 -0.59 -4.70 -12.49
C ASP A 55 -0.67 -3.75 -11.31
N VAL A 56 -0.97 -2.49 -11.58
CA VAL A 56 -1.24 -1.50 -10.55
C VAL A 56 -2.70 -1.66 -10.11
N LEU A 57 -2.92 -2.15 -8.89
CA LEU A 57 -4.27 -2.33 -8.35
C LEU A 57 -4.71 -1.17 -7.47
N LEU A 58 -3.75 -0.42 -6.95
CA LEU A 58 -4.01 0.73 -6.09
C LEU A 58 -3.02 1.82 -6.44
N ASP A 59 -3.52 3.03 -6.66
CA ASP A 59 -2.72 4.23 -6.84
C ASP A 59 -3.46 5.34 -6.10
N ALA A 60 -3.09 5.55 -4.85
CA ALA A 60 -3.85 6.40 -3.96
C ALA A 60 -2.96 7.46 -3.30
N PRO A 61 -3.08 8.72 -3.71
CA PRO A 61 -2.49 9.81 -2.94
C PRO A 61 -3.03 9.78 -1.53
N TYR A 62 -2.20 10.05 -0.54
CA TYR A 62 -2.66 10.05 0.86
C TYR A 62 -3.78 11.06 1.08
N ALA A 63 -3.79 12.15 0.33
CA ALA A 63 -4.85 13.15 0.41
C ALA A 63 -6.23 12.60 0.02
N ASP A 64 -6.27 11.50 -0.76
CA ASP A 64 -7.52 10.87 -1.19
C ASP A 64 -7.98 9.76 -0.24
N ILE A 65 -7.17 9.43 0.77
CA ILE A 65 -7.50 8.40 1.74
C ILE A 65 -8.17 9.05 2.95
N ASP A 66 -9.35 8.57 3.29
CA ASP A 66 -10.08 9.10 4.45
C ASP A 66 -9.62 8.43 5.75
N GLU A 67 -9.41 7.13 5.70
CA GLU A 67 -9.09 6.37 6.90
C GLU A 67 -8.28 5.12 6.56
N VAL A 68 -7.33 4.78 7.46
CA VAL A 68 -6.66 3.48 7.48
C VAL A 68 -7.03 2.84 8.80
N LYS A 69 -7.72 1.70 8.74
CA LYS A 69 -8.27 1.05 9.92
C LYS A 69 -7.65 -0.32 10.15
N LEU A 70 -7.17 -0.56 11.37
CA LEU A 70 -6.76 -1.91 11.77
C LEU A 70 -8.02 -2.75 11.97
N ALA A 71 -8.24 -3.72 11.08
CA ALA A 71 -9.46 -4.52 11.04
C ALA A 71 -9.29 -5.93 11.60
N GLY A 72 -8.07 -6.31 11.96
CA GLY A 72 -7.77 -7.62 12.53
C GLY A 72 -6.27 -7.80 12.66
N ARG A 73 -5.84 -8.97 13.15
CA ARG A 73 -4.42 -9.24 13.35
C ARG A 73 -3.62 -9.20 12.05
N TYR A 74 -4.25 -9.60 10.94
CA TYR A 74 -3.61 -9.69 9.63
C TYR A 74 -4.40 -8.95 8.55
N LYS A 75 -5.20 -7.95 8.94
CA LYS A 75 -6.05 -7.24 8.00
C LYS A 75 -6.14 -5.76 8.34
N ILE A 76 -6.00 -4.92 7.32
CA ILE A 76 -6.32 -3.49 7.43
C ILE A 76 -7.33 -3.12 6.35
N ASP A 77 -8.10 -2.06 6.60
CA ASP A 77 -9.01 -1.49 5.63
C ASP A 77 -8.52 -0.11 5.24
N ILE A 78 -8.52 0.14 3.93
CA ILE A 78 -8.23 1.47 3.36
C ILE A 78 -9.58 2.02 2.89
N ILE A 79 -9.96 3.16 3.43
CA ILE A 79 -11.25 3.78 3.11
C ILE A 79 -11.00 5.05 2.32
N ARG A 80 -11.55 5.10 1.09
CA ARG A 80 -11.45 6.23 0.17
C ARG A 80 -12.81 6.54 -0.42
N LYS A 81 -13.28 7.77 -0.26
CA LYS A 81 -14.54 8.22 -0.88
C LYS A 81 -15.70 7.26 -0.64
N GLY A 82 -15.79 6.74 0.59
CA GLY A 82 -16.84 5.80 0.97
C GLY A 82 -16.62 4.35 0.53
N THR A 83 -15.54 4.06 -0.18
CA THR A 83 -15.21 2.71 -0.61
C THR A 83 -14.15 2.12 0.30
N THR A 84 -14.40 0.89 0.78
CA THR A 84 -13.47 0.17 1.65
C THR A 84 -12.77 -0.92 0.84
N GLN A 85 -11.44 -0.94 0.89
CA GLN A 85 -10.63 -1.97 0.27
C GLN A 85 -9.73 -2.58 1.34
N SER A 86 -9.52 -3.90 1.27
CA SER A 86 -8.81 -4.63 2.30
C SER A 86 -7.41 -5.05 1.88
N ILE A 87 -6.47 -4.94 2.82
CA ILE A 87 -5.11 -5.46 2.67
C ILE A 87 -4.91 -6.50 3.75
N GLU A 88 -4.45 -7.69 3.35
CA GLU A 88 -4.16 -8.78 4.26
C GLU A 88 -2.64 -9.00 4.33
N THR A 89 -2.13 -9.18 5.55
CA THR A 89 -0.72 -9.48 5.78
C THR A 89 -0.56 -10.95 6.15
N SER A 90 0.64 -11.50 6.00
CA SER A 90 0.93 -12.88 6.40
C SER A 90 2.22 -12.96 7.23
N ASP A 91 3.27 -12.27 6.78
CA ASP A 91 4.58 -12.34 7.43
C ASP A 91 4.72 -11.39 8.61
N ILE A 92 3.95 -10.32 8.63
CA ILE A 92 3.95 -9.32 9.71
C ILE A 92 2.53 -9.12 10.21
N SER A 93 2.38 -8.57 11.41
CA SER A 93 1.05 -8.22 11.90
C SER A 93 0.54 -6.98 11.17
N ALA A 94 -0.77 -6.88 11.04
CA ALA A 94 -1.38 -5.71 10.40
C ALA A 94 -1.08 -4.43 11.18
N LYS A 95 -0.87 -4.53 12.49
CA LYS A 95 -0.49 -3.38 13.32
C LYS A 95 0.84 -2.78 12.86
N ILE A 96 1.83 -3.62 12.55
CA ILE A 96 3.13 -3.16 12.04
C ILE A 96 2.94 -2.40 10.72
N LEU A 97 2.10 -2.93 9.85
CA LEU A 97 1.80 -2.26 8.57
C LEU A 97 1.13 -0.91 8.79
N VAL A 98 0.13 -0.83 9.66
CA VAL A 98 -0.55 0.44 9.97
C VAL A 98 0.43 1.45 10.55
N GLU A 99 1.30 1.03 11.45
CA GLU A 99 2.31 1.92 12.04
C GLU A 99 3.28 2.43 10.98
N GLY A 100 3.68 1.58 10.03
CA GLY A 100 4.52 1.99 8.92
C GLY A 100 3.84 3.01 8.01
N ILE A 101 2.57 2.80 7.71
CA ILE A 101 1.77 3.76 6.93
C ILE A 101 1.66 5.09 7.69
N GLN A 102 1.36 5.02 8.98
CA GLN A 102 1.24 6.21 9.83
C GLN A 102 2.54 7.03 9.82
N ASP A 103 3.68 6.36 9.95
CA ASP A 103 4.98 7.05 9.95
C ASP A 103 5.22 7.81 8.65
N VAL A 104 4.88 7.21 7.51
CA VAL A 104 5.06 7.86 6.21
C VAL A 104 4.10 9.04 6.07
N ILE A 105 2.84 8.86 6.47
CA ILE A 105 1.82 9.91 6.37
C ILE A 105 2.17 11.12 7.24
N LYS A 106 2.79 10.90 8.41
CA LYS A 106 3.22 12.01 9.27
C LYS A 106 4.18 12.98 8.57
N SER A 107 4.94 12.48 7.61
CA SER A 107 5.88 13.30 6.84
C SER A 107 5.20 13.99 5.66
N SER A 108 3.96 13.66 5.37
CA SER A 108 3.18 14.29 4.31
C SER A 108 2.28 15.36 4.91
N SER A 109 1.68 16.18 4.06
CA SER A 109 0.72 17.20 4.50
C SER A 109 -0.71 16.65 4.54
N ALA A 110 -0.91 15.38 4.25
CA ALA A 110 -2.24 14.77 4.21
C ALA A 110 -2.77 14.48 5.61
N HIS A 111 -4.08 14.58 5.76
CA HIS A 111 -4.78 14.21 6.98
C HIS A 111 -5.52 12.91 6.75
N VAL A 112 -4.98 11.83 7.30
CA VAL A 112 -5.57 10.49 7.20
C VAL A 112 -5.90 10.01 8.61
N GLU A 113 -7.13 9.62 8.84
CA GLU A 113 -7.53 9.05 10.11
C GLU A 113 -6.95 7.64 10.24
N ILE A 114 -6.30 7.36 11.36
CA ILE A 114 -5.78 6.02 11.68
C ILE A 114 -6.61 5.50 12.84
N SER A 115 -7.26 4.37 12.66
CA SER A 115 -8.13 3.81 13.69
C SER A 115 -7.88 2.34 13.95
N GLY A 116 -8.39 1.85 15.08
CA GLY A 116 -8.26 0.44 15.46
C GLY A 116 -6.96 0.07 16.16
N LEU A 117 -6.05 1.01 16.33
CA LEU A 117 -4.81 0.75 17.07
C LEU A 117 -5.03 0.70 18.57
#